data_2209b2ce74afe65ccbe50b98e0700bc3
#
_entry.id   2209b2ce74afe65ccbe50b98e0700bc3
#
_cell.length_a   1.000
_cell.length_b   1.000
_cell.length_c   1.000
_cell.angle_alpha   90.00
_cell.angle_beta   90.00
_cell.angle_gamma   90.00
#
_symmetry.space_group_name_H-M   'P 1'
#
loop_
_entity.id
_entity.type
_entity.pdbx_description
1 polymer ?
#
loop_
_entity_poly.entity_id
_entity_poly.type
_entity_poly.pdbx_seq_one_letter_code
_entity_poly.pdbx_strand_id
1 'polypeptide(L)'
;MLWQIIFLAAGILSLIYYGAICIALKKWDSTFSRFWLVCGSIGIAGSVLIRLYGMPWIVELLIGITVCLLLLAEMKIITGMCGKPLEKGATGTGRRWIIVLGAQVRGRKITDSLKRRQDCALAYLTEHPDVHVIVSGGQGKDEEVTEAYAMAQYLKNAGIDRERIVQEDVSVNTLENLKFSRKLIENADTPVGIVSNN
;
A
#
# COMPACT_ATOMS: atom_id res chain seq x y z
N MET A 1 1.19 -30.23 23.25
CA MET A 1 1.26 -29.18 24.30
C MET A 1 1.66 -27.81 23.73
N LEU A 2 2.73 -27.70 22.94
CA LEU A 2 3.19 -26.43 22.38
C LEU A 2 2.10 -25.75 21.51
N TRP A 3 1.55 -26.44 20.54
CA TRP A 3 0.51 -25.90 19.64
C TRP A 3 -0.76 -25.47 20.37
N GLN A 4 -1.16 -26.20 21.40
CA GLN A 4 -2.30 -25.80 22.24
C GLN A 4 -2.05 -24.42 22.88
N ILE A 5 -0.85 -24.19 23.40
CA ILE A 5 -0.47 -22.91 24.03
C ILE A 5 -0.43 -21.81 22.97
N ILE A 6 0.11 -22.09 21.78
CA ILE A 6 0.18 -21.12 20.68
C ILE A 6 -1.20 -20.69 20.24
N PHE A 7 -2.12 -21.66 20.00
CA PHE A 7 -3.50 -21.35 19.60
C PHE A 7 -4.26 -20.57 20.68
N LEU A 8 -4.05 -20.92 21.95
CA LEU A 8 -4.68 -20.21 23.07
C LEU A 8 -4.14 -18.77 23.18
N ALA A 9 -2.84 -18.59 23.13
CA ALA A 9 -2.23 -17.26 23.20
C ALA A 9 -2.63 -16.37 22.02
N ALA A 10 -2.59 -16.89 20.79
CA ALA A 10 -3.02 -16.17 19.60
C ALA A 10 -4.51 -15.80 19.68
N GLY A 11 -5.36 -16.72 20.16
CA GLY A 11 -6.78 -16.47 20.38
C GLY A 11 -7.04 -15.34 21.37
N ILE A 12 -6.39 -15.37 22.52
CA ILE A 12 -6.49 -14.33 23.55
C ILE A 12 -6.00 -12.97 23.03
N LEU A 13 -4.83 -12.93 22.38
CA LEU A 13 -4.27 -11.70 21.82
C LEU A 13 -5.20 -11.09 20.76
N SER A 14 -5.82 -11.91 19.90
CA SER A 14 -6.80 -11.45 18.92
C SER A 14 -8.02 -10.82 19.58
N LEU A 15 -8.53 -11.39 20.66
CA LEU A 15 -9.66 -10.82 21.41
C LEU A 15 -9.30 -9.52 22.15
N ILE A 16 -8.10 -9.45 22.71
CA ILE A 16 -7.59 -8.21 23.33
C ILE A 16 -7.50 -7.11 22.26
N TYR A 17 -6.96 -7.43 21.09
CA TYR A 17 -6.83 -6.48 19.99
C TYR A 17 -8.21 -6.03 19.46
N TYR A 18 -9.18 -6.96 19.35
CA TYR A 18 -10.56 -6.62 19.06
C TYR A 18 -11.13 -5.60 20.06
N GLY A 19 -10.96 -5.85 21.35
CA GLY A 19 -11.41 -4.92 22.40
C GLY A 19 -10.75 -3.55 22.29
N ALA A 20 -9.44 -3.50 22.06
CA ALA A 20 -8.70 -2.26 21.87
C ALA A 20 -9.21 -1.45 20.67
N ILE A 21 -9.49 -2.10 19.53
CA ILE A 21 -10.07 -1.45 18.34
C ILE A 21 -11.47 -0.89 18.67
N CYS A 22 -12.33 -1.67 19.34
CA CYS A 22 -13.67 -1.23 19.70
C CYS A 22 -13.66 -0.01 20.60
N ILE A 23 -12.76 0.04 21.57
CA ILE A 23 -12.56 1.19 22.48
C ILE A 23 -12.04 2.40 21.68
N ALA A 24 -11.02 2.22 20.85
CA ALA A 24 -10.41 3.31 20.08
C ALA A 24 -11.40 3.93 19.07
N LEU A 25 -12.18 3.11 18.39
CA LEU A 25 -13.15 3.58 17.38
C LEU A 25 -14.51 3.96 17.96
N LYS A 26 -14.76 3.69 19.27
CA LYS A 26 -16.07 3.84 19.92
C LYS A 26 -17.23 3.17 19.16
N LYS A 27 -16.92 2.10 18.41
CA LYS A 27 -17.87 1.31 17.61
C LYS A 27 -17.57 -0.17 17.79
N TRP A 28 -18.60 -0.93 18.18
CA TRP A 28 -18.49 -2.38 18.41
C TRP A 28 -18.62 -3.20 17.11
N ASP A 29 -19.05 -2.56 16.04
CA ASP A 29 -19.45 -3.20 14.79
C ASP A 29 -18.77 -2.56 13.58
N SER A 30 -17.51 -2.90 13.37
CA SER A 30 -16.82 -2.65 12.09
C SER A 30 -16.38 -3.97 11.46
N THR A 31 -16.38 -4.05 10.13
CA THR A 31 -15.94 -5.25 9.39
C THR A 31 -14.53 -5.67 9.81
N PHE A 32 -13.66 -4.69 10.07
CA PHE A 32 -12.28 -4.93 10.47
C PHE A 32 -12.18 -5.48 11.91
N SER A 33 -13.01 -4.99 12.84
CA SER A 33 -13.00 -5.50 14.22
C SER A 33 -13.58 -6.91 14.32
N ARG A 34 -14.64 -7.23 13.58
CA ARG A 34 -15.23 -8.59 13.52
C ARG A 34 -14.24 -9.65 13.08
N PHE A 35 -13.33 -9.33 12.17
CA PHE A 35 -12.27 -10.25 11.75
C PHE A 35 -11.47 -10.78 12.95
N TRP A 36 -11.04 -9.90 13.85
CA TRP A 36 -10.26 -10.27 15.03
C TRP A 36 -11.07 -11.05 16.07
N LEU A 37 -12.38 -10.78 16.17
CA LEU A 37 -13.30 -11.57 17.00
C LEU A 37 -13.37 -13.01 16.50
N VAL A 38 -13.53 -13.20 15.19
CA VAL A 38 -13.58 -14.55 14.57
C VAL A 38 -12.25 -15.28 14.74
N CYS A 39 -11.12 -14.62 14.47
CA CYS A 39 -9.79 -15.19 14.67
C CYS A 39 -9.56 -15.64 16.12
N GLY A 40 -9.95 -14.80 17.08
CA GLY A 40 -9.85 -15.11 18.50
C GLY A 40 -10.69 -16.33 18.90
N SER A 41 -11.94 -16.39 18.42
CA SER A 41 -12.84 -17.52 18.68
C SER A 41 -12.30 -18.84 18.08
N ILE A 42 -11.79 -18.80 16.86
CA ILE A 42 -11.18 -19.96 16.20
C ILE A 42 -9.92 -20.40 16.96
N GLY A 43 -9.09 -19.48 17.39
CA GLY A 43 -7.88 -19.79 18.17
C GLY A 43 -8.19 -20.52 19.48
N ILE A 44 -9.17 -20.01 20.25
CA ILE A 44 -9.59 -20.66 21.51
C ILE A 44 -10.25 -22.03 21.24
N ALA A 45 -11.16 -22.11 20.28
CA ALA A 45 -11.80 -23.39 19.92
C ALA A 45 -10.77 -24.44 19.45
N GLY A 46 -9.80 -24.02 18.62
CA GLY A 46 -8.69 -24.86 18.20
C GLY A 46 -7.84 -25.38 19.37
N SER A 47 -7.53 -24.52 20.33
CA SER A 47 -6.81 -24.90 21.56
C SER A 47 -7.58 -25.99 22.36
N VAL A 48 -8.90 -25.82 22.50
CA VAL A 48 -9.74 -26.79 23.18
C VAL A 48 -9.77 -28.14 22.43
N LEU A 49 -9.94 -28.09 21.10
CA LEU A 49 -9.95 -29.30 20.26
C LEU A 49 -8.61 -30.06 20.34
N ILE A 50 -7.49 -29.34 20.29
CA ILE A 50 -6.16 -29.94 20.46
C ILE A 50 -6.01 -30.59 21.84
N ARG A 51 -6.61 -29.98 22.86
CA ARG A 51 -6.59 -30.54 24.23
C ARG A 51 -7.38 -31.84 24.34
N LEU A 52 -8.53 -31.94 23.66
CA LEU A 52 -9.45 -33.08 23.76
C LEU A 52 -9.01 -34.24 22.89
N TYR A 53 -8.56 -33.98 21.67
CA TYR A 53 -8.30 -35.01 20.65
C TYR A 53 -6.83 -35.19 20.32
N GLY A 54 -5.94 -34.34 20.85
CA GLY A 54 -4.56 -34.27 20.42
C GLY A 54 -4.42 -33.55 19.06
N MET A 55 -3.19 -33.42 18.61
CA MET A 55 -2.91 -32.87 17.28
C MET A 55 -2.22 -33.91 16.41
N PRO A 56 -2.82 -34.29 15.29
CA PRO A 56 -2.16 -35.22 14.36
C PRO A 56 -0.89 -34.58 13.79
N TRP A 57 0.19 -35.35 13.71
CA TRP A 57 1.49 -34.84 13.20
C TRP A 57 1.42 -34.26 11.78
N ILE A 58 0.50 -34.77 10.93
CA ILE A 58 0.25 -34.26 9.59
C ILE A 58 -0.26 -32.80 9.65
N VAL A 59 -1.13 -32.48 10.61
CA VAL A 59 -1.66 -31.11 10.79
C VAL A 59 -0.56 -30.18 11.27
N GLU A 60 0.31 -30.63 12.17
CA GLU A 60 1.50 -29.88 12.62
C GLU A 60 2.43 -29.54 11.45
N LEU A 61 2.69 -30.55 10.59
CA LEU A 61 3.51 -30.36 9.39
C LEU A 61 2.89 -29.35 8.41
N LEU A 62 1.58 -29.46 8.15
CA LEU A 62 0.88 -28.54 7.25
C LEU A 62 0.89 -27.09 7.78
N ILE A 63 0.67 -26.89 9.07
CA ILE A 63 0.77 -25.56 9.69
C ILE A 63 2.19 -25.02 9.57
N GLY A 64 3.21 -25.84 9.84
CA GLY A 64 4.61 -25.45 9.70
C GLY A 64 4.97 -25.00 8.27
N ILE A 65 4.54 -25.76 7.27
CA ILE A 65 4.72 -25.41 5.86
C ILE A 65 4.01 -24.10 5.53
N THR A 66 2.77 -23.92 5.97
CA THR A 66 1.98 -22.72 5.70
C THR A 66 2.64 -21.48 6.31
N VAL A 67 3.09 -21.56 7.56
CA VAL A 67 3.82 -20.46 8.23
C VAL A 67 5.12 -20.15 7.49
N CYS A 68 5.88 -21.16 7.07
CA CYS A 68 7.11 -20.96 6.31
C CYS A 68 6.85 -20.27 4.97
N LEU A 69 5.81 -20.66 4.23
CA LEU A 69 5.43 -20.02 2.97
C LEU A 69 4.99 -18.56 3.17
N LEU A 70 4.24 -18.26 4.24
CA LEU A 70 3.86 -16.88 4.57
C LEU A 70 5.07 -16.02 4.90
N LEU A 71 6.01 -16.52 5.71
CA LEU A 71 7.25 -15.81 6.04
C LEU A 71 8.10 -15.55 4.80
N LEU A 72 8.20 -16.53 3.89
CA LEU A 72 8.90 -16.34 2.61
C LEU A 72 8.21 -15.31 1.71
N ALA A 73 6.88 -15.28 1.69
CA ALA A 73 6.12 -14.27 0.96
C ALA A 73 6.33 -12.87 1.55
N GLU A 74 6.30 -12.74 2.88
CA GLU A 74 6.58 -11.48 3.56
C GLU A 74 8.02 -11.00 3.32
N MET A 75 9.00 -11.88 3.39
CA MET A 75 10.38 -11.53 3.04
C MET A 75 10.51 -11.02 1.61
N LYS A 76 9.82 -11.65 0.64
CA LYS A 76 9.79 -11.18 -0.75
C LYS A 76 9.14 -9.80 -0.88
N ILE A 77 8.06 -9.55 -0.15
CA ILE A 77 7.38 -8.24 -0.13
C ILE A 77 8.32 -7.19 0.45
N ILE A 78 8.92 -7.44 1.61
CA ILE A 78 9.85 -6.52 2.27
C ILE A 78 11.07 -6.23 1.39
N THR A 79 11.70 -7.26 0.80
CA THR A 79 12.83 -7.07 -0.12
C THR A 79 12.44 -6.37 -1.40
N GLY A 80 11.21 -6.56 -1.89
CA GLY A 80 10.66 -5.83 -3.03
C GLY A 80 10.31 -4.37 -2.70
N MET A 81 9.88 -4.09 -1.46
CA MET A 81 9.60 -2.72 -0.98
C MET A 81 10.89 -1.94 -0.67
N CYS A 82 11.98 -2.61 -0.27
CA CYS A 82 13.32 -2.03 -0.25
C CYS A 82 13.84 -1.88 -1.68
N GLY A 83 13.07 -1.22 -2.54
CA GLY A 83 13.51 -0.86 -3.90
C GLY A 83 14.84 -0.12 -3.78
N LYS A 84 15.81 -0.52 -4.62
CA LYS A 84 17.07 0.21 -4.71
C LYS A 84 16.74 1.69 -4.88
N PRO A 85 17.35 2.61 -4.10
CA PRO A 85 17.25 4.02 -4.38
C PRO A 85 17.56 4.21 -5.86
N LEU A 86 16.81 5.03 -6.58
CA LEU A 86 17.13 5.35 -7.97
C LEU A 86 18.62 5.72 -8.01
N GLU A 87 19.43 4.86 -8.65
CA GLU A 87 20.86 5.11 -8.76
C GLU A 87 21.04 6.48 -9.42
N LYS A 88 21.81 7.35 -8.77
CA LYS A 88 22.26 8.64 -9.31
C LYS A 88 23.15 8.46 -10.55
N GLY A 89 22.81 7.58 -11.47
CA GLY A 89 23.73 7.21 -12.54
C GLY A 89 23.13 6.41 -13.69
N ALA A 90 21.83 6.27 -13.81
CA ALA A 90 21.25 5.77 -15.05
C ALA A 90 21.47 6.83 -16.14
N THR A 91 22.68 6.87 -16.69
CA THR A 91 23.05 7.63 -17.89
C THR A 91 22.43 7.00 -19.14
N GLY A 92 21.13 6.82 -19.12
CA GLY A 92 20.35 6.58 -20.33
C GLY A 92 20.03 7.92 -20.95
N THR A 93 20.24 8.06 -22.25
CA THR A 93 19.92 9.23 -23.08
C THR A 93 18.41 9.53 -23.17
N GLY A 94 17.59 9.01 -22.26
CA GLY A 94 16.15 9.17 -22.22
C GLY A 94 15.68 10.03 -21.04
N ARG A 95 14.51 10.64 -21.16
CA ARG A 95 13.84 11.36 -20.09
C ARG A 95 13.64 10.45 -18.88
N ARG A 96 14.02 10.91 -17.69
CA ARG A 96 13.74 10.21 -16.43
C ARG A 96 12.31 10.50 -15.96
N TRP A 97 11.64 9.51 -15.40
CA TRP A 97 10.25 9.61 -15.01
C TRP A 97 10.02 9.21 -13.57
N ILE A 98 9.11 9.92 -12.91
CA ILE A 98 8.48 9.46 -11.67
C ILE A 98 6.96 9.39 -11.87
N ILE A 99 6.32 8.43 -11.20
CA ILE A 99 4.85 8.30 -11.13
C ILE A 99 4.44 8.62 -9.71
N VAL A 100 3.54 9.60 -9.55
CA VAL A 100 2.91 9.91 -8.27
C VAL A 100 1.52 9.32 -8.25
N LEU A 101 1.31 8.35 -7.37
CA LEU A 101 0.03 7.66 -7.26
C LEU A 101 -0.99 8.54 -6.52
N GLY A 102 -2.18 8.60 -7.04
CA GLY A 102 -3.32 9.24 -6.40
C GLY A 102 -3.70 8.57 -5.07
N ALA A 103 -4.48 9.27 -4.26
CA ALA A 103 -5.06 8.73 -3.03
C ALA A 103 -6.53 9.13 -2.93
N GLN A 104 -6.82 10.32 -2.52
CA GLN A 104 -8.19 10.85 -2.44
C GLN A 104 -8.16 12.37 -2.49
N VAL A 105 -9.16 12.94 -3.14
CA VAL A 105 -9.46 14.37 -3.15
C VAL A 105 -10.81 14.59 -2.45
N ARG A 106 -10.99 15.68 -1.76
CA ARG A 106 -12.28 16.09 -1.18
C ARG A 106 -12.77 17.35 -1.87
N GLY A 107 -13.78 17.19 -2.72
CA GLY A 107 -14.18 18.24 -3.65
C GLY A 107 -13.01 18.55 -4.59
N ARG A 108 -12.35 19.70 -4.39
CA ARG A 108 -11.15 20.13 -5.15
C ARG A 108 -9.87 20.14 -4.34
N LYS A 109 -9.93 19.81 -3.04
CA LYS A 109 -8.78 19.88 -2.13
C LYS A 109 -8.12 18.52 -2.00
N ILE A 110 -6.79 18.50 -2.12
CA ILE A 110 -5.99 17.31 -1.83
C ILE A 110 -6.06 16.98 -0.33
N THR A 111 -6.14 15.70 -0.01
CA THR A 111 -6.07 15.21 1.38
C THR A 111 -4.64 15.29 1.92
N ASP A 112 -4.47 15.22 3.26
CA ASP A 112 -3.15 15.22 3.88
C ASP A 112 -2.26 14.06 3.41
N SER A 113 -2.87 12.91 3.12
CA SER A 113 -2.18 11.75 2.57
C SER A 113 -1.63 12.05 1.18
N LEU A 114 -2.46 12.64 0.30
CA LEU A 114 -2.06 13.02 -1.04
C LEU A 114 -1.05 14.17 -1.02
N LYS A 115 -1.21 15.13 -0.10
CA LYS A 115 -0.28 16.24 0.09
C LYS A 115 1.14 15.75 0.40
N ARG A 116 1.30 14.79 1.33
CA ARG A 116 2.63 14.24 1.67
C ARG A 116 3.32 13.62 0.45
N ARG A 117 2.57 12.92 -0.42
CA ARG A 117 3.12 12.41 -1.69
C ARG A 117 3.59 13.54 -2.59
N GLN A 118 2.76 14.59 -2.72
CA GLN A 118 3.10 15.75 -3.53
C GLN A 118 4.32 16.48 -3.00
N ASP A 119 4.42 16.68 -1.68
CA ASP A 119 5.58 17.32 -1.06
C ASP A 119 6.87 16.52 -1.31
N CYS A 120 6.81 15.19 -1.22
CA CYS A 120 7.94 14.32 -1.55
C CYS A 120 8.32 14.40 -3.04
N ALA A 121 7.33 14.37 -3.93
CA ALA A 121 7.55 14.50 -5.37
C ALA A 121 8.12 15.88 -5.73
N LEU A 122 7.60 16.94 -5.10
CA LEU A 122 8.05 18.32 -5.32
C LEU A 122 9.52 18.50 -4.92
N ALA A 123 9.92 18.00 -3.74
CA ALA A 123 11.31 18.05 -3.29
C ALA A 123 12.23 17.36 -4.31
N TYR A 124 11.86 16.15 -4.76
CA TYR A 124 12.63 15.40 -5.75
C TYR A 124 12.71 16.12 -7.11
N LEU A 125 11.58 16.64 -7.62
CA LEU A 125 11.53 17.36 -8.89
C LEU A 125 12.30 18.68 -8.90
N THR A 126 12.42 19.31 -7.73
CA THR A 126 13.20 20.55 -7.55
C THR A 126 14.71 20.25 -7.60
N GLU A 127 15.14 19.16 -6.99
CA GLU A 127 16.54 18.70 -7.04
C GLU A 127 16.94 18.13 -8.41
N HIS A 128 15.94 17.66 -9.21
CA HIS A 128 16.16 17.00 -10.49
C HIS A 128 15.35 17.66 -11.62
N PRO A 129 15.80 18.77 -12.19
CA PRO A 129 15.06 19.51 -13.22
C PRO A 129 14.86 18.74 -14.54
N ASP A 130 15.64 17.70 -14.80
CA ASP A 130 15.54 16.82 -15.97
C ASP A 130 14.50 15.71 -15.84
N VAL A 131 13.89 15.53 -14.65
CA VAL A 131 12.90 14.51 -14.38
C VAL A 131 11.50 14.99 -14.73
N HIS A 132 10.73 14.14 -15.40
CA HIS A 132 9.31 14.33 -15.69
C HIS A 132 8.45 13.56 -14.69
N VAL A 133 7.25 14.05 -14.43
CA VAL A 133 6.31 13.43 -13.50
C VAL A 133 5.01 13.06 -14.18
N ILE A 134 4.55 11.83 -13.96
CA ILE A 134 3.20 11.42 -14.27
C ILE A 134 2.41 11.45 -12.95
N VAL A 135 1.38 12.25 -12.89
CA VAL A 135 0.41 12.24 -11.80
C VAL A 135 -0.78 11.39 -12.21
N SER A 136 -1.03 10.30 -11.48
CA SER A 136 -1.98 9.27 -11.90
C SER A 136 -3.06 9.06 -10.86
N GLY A 137 -4.31 9.19 -11.29
CA GLY A 137 -5.51 8.95 -10.50
C GLY A 137 -6.75 9.56 -11.15
N GLY A 138 -7.78 8.75 -11.32
CA GLY A 138 -9.07 9.16 -11.88
C GLY A 138 -9.91 9.95 -10.89
N GLN A 139 -11.20 9.98 -11.12
CA GLN A 139 -12.17 10.69 -10.28
C GLN A 139 -12.95 9.71 -9.41
N GLY A 140 -12.85 9.87 -8.09
CA GLY A 140 -13.65 9.13 -7.12
C GLY A 140 -15.11 9.61 -7.06
N LYS A 141 -15.99 8.83 -6.41
CA LYS A 141 -17.44 9.11 -6.38
C LYS A 141 -17.80 10.45 -5.73
N ASP A 142 -17.00 10.91 -4.77
CA ASP A 142 -17.25 12.14 -3.98
C ASP A 142 -16.28 13.26 -4.37
N GLU A 143 -15.67 13.19 -5.54
CA GLU A 143 -14.67 14.13 -6.03
C GLU A 143 -15.25 15.01 -7.16
N GLU A 144 -14.95 16.31 -7.12
CA GLU A 144 -15.36 17.26 -8.19
C GLU A 144 -14.38 17.28 -9.36
N VAL A 145 -13.17 16.84 -9.14
CA VAL A 145 -12.07 16.77 -10.11
C VAL A 145 -11.32 15.47 -9.99
N THR A 146 -10.60 15.07 -11.03
CA THR A 146 -9.73 13.89 -10.96
C THR A 146 -8.57 14.12 -10.00
N GLU A 147 -8.09 13.06 -9.37
CA GLU A 147 -6.91 13.12 -8.52
C GLU A 147 -5.70 13.64 -9.30
N ALA A 148 -5.52 13.19 -10.55
CA ALA A 148 -4.46 13.66 -11.44
C ALA A 148 -4.52 15.17 -11.68
N TYR A 149 -5.71 15.72 -11.90
CA TYR A 149 -5.87 17.17 -12.08
C TYR A 149 -5.46 17.93 -10.81
N ALA A 150 -5.96 17.51 -9.64
CA ALA A 150 -5.64 18.17 -8.37
C ALA A 150 -4.13 18.13 -8.07
N MET A 151 -3.48 16.99 -8.32
CA MET A 151 -2.05 16.81 -8.19
C MET A 151 -1.25 17.71 -9.15
N ALA A 152 -1.66 17.78 -10.40
CA ALA A 152 -1.01 18.64 -11.40
C ALA A 152 -1.10 20.11 -11.03
N GLN A 153 -2.26 20.56 -10.52
CA GLN A 153 -2.40 21.95 -10.05
C GLN A 153 -1.50 22.23 -8.84
N TYR A 154 -1.38 21.28 -7.91
CA TYR A 154 -0.48 21.42 -6.77
C TYR A 154 0.97 21.64 -7.20
N LEU A 155 1.49 20.79 -8.08
CA LEU A 155 2.87 20.90 -8.56
C LEU A 155 3.12 22.17 -9.39
N LYS A 156 2.15 22.57 -10.24
CA LYS A 156 2.22 23.82 -11.00
C LYS A 156 2.29 25.04 -10.09
N ASN A 157 1.43 25.09 -9.07
CA ASN A 157 1.39 26.20 -8.12
C ASN A 157 2.67 26.26 -7.27
N ALA A 158 3.37 25.14 -7.11
CA ALA A 158 4.66 25.04 -6.45
C ALA A 158 5.86 25.34 -7.37
N GLY A 159 5.62 25.71 -8.65
CA GLY A 159 6.65 26.16 -9.58
C GLY A 159 7.24 25.08 -10.48
N ILE A 160 6.66 23.88 -10.52
CA ILE A 160 7.09 22.87 -11.49
C ILE A 160 6.53 23.18 -12.87
N ASP A 161 7.40 23.18 -13.88
CA ASP A 161 7.07 23.48 -15.25
C ASP A 161 5.97 22.54 -15.79
N ARG A 162 4.98 23.12 -16.48
CA ARG A 162 3.85 22.39 -17.05
C ARG A 162 4.27 21.28 -18.01
N GLU A 163 5.32 21.50 -18.77
CA GLU A 163 5.83 20.54 -19.76
C GLU A 163 6.41 19.28 -19.11
N ARG A 164 6.77 19.36 -17.85
CA ARG A 164 7.27 18.25 -17.05
C ARG A 164 6.16 17.40 -16.40
N ILE A 165 4.89 17.87 -16.43
CA ILE A 165 3.77 17.24 -15.73
C ILE A 165 2.83 16.60 -16.75
N VAL A 166 2.72 15.28 -16.70
CA VAL A 166 1.77 14.50 -17.49
C VAL A 166 0.66 13.99 -16.57
N GLN A 167 -0.59 14.09 -17.00
CA GLN A 167 -1.75 13.61 -16.25
C GLN A 167 -2.25 12.30 -16.82
N GLU A 168 -2.48 11.33 -15.95
CA GLU A 168 -3.21 10.10 -16.21
C GLU A 168 -4.45 10.10 -15.31
N ASP A 169 -5.62 10.32 -15.87
CA ASP A 169 -6.87 10.65 -15.16
C ASP A 169 -7.99 9.62 -15.37
N VAL A 170 -7.66 8.44 -15.90
CA VAL A 170 -8.64 7.39 -16.25
C VAL A 170 -8.64 6.24 -15.26
N SER A 171 -7.53 6.01 -14.56
CA SER A 171 -7.35 4.88 -13.64
C SER A 171 -8.25 4.96 -12.41
N VAL A 172 -8.76 3.81 -11.96
CA VAL A 172 -9.64 3.69 -10.78
C VAL A 172 -9.03 2.84 -9.66
N ASN A 173 -7.84 2.30 -9.86
CA ASN A 173 -7.10 1.53 -8.87
C ASN A 173 -5.59 1.59 -9.13
N THR A 174 -4.80 1.19 -8.12
CA THR A 174 -3.33 1.27 -8.17
C THR A 174 -2.71 0.50 -9.34
N LEU A 175 -3.28 -0.66 -9.72
CA LEU A 175 -2.78 -1.44 -10.86
C LEU A 175 -2.97 -0.69 -12.17
N GLU A 176 -4.13 -0.06 -12.34
CA GLU A 176 -4.41 0.78 -13.51
C GLU A 176 -3.55 2.03 -13.53
N ASN A 177 -3.35 2.69 -12.37
CA ASN A 177 -2.43 3.81 -12.25
C ASN A 177 -1.07 3.47 -12.87
N LEU A 178 -0.48 2.36 -12.46
CA LEU A 178 0.82 1.92 -12.96
C LEU A 178 0.76 1.53 -14.44
N LYS A 179 -0.27 0.77 -14.84
CA LYS A 179 -0.43 0.27 -16.20
C LYS A 179 -0.65 1.38 -17.22
N PHE A 180 -1.48 2.37 -16.87
CA PHE A 180 -1.80 3.47 -17.78
C PHE A 180 -0.69 4.50 -17.79
N SER A 181 -0.09 4.83 -16.66
CA SER A 181 1.11 5.68 -16.61
C SER A 181 2.25 5.10 -17.43
N ARG A 182 2.44 3.78 -17.38
CA ARG A 182 3.51 3.11 -18.16
C ARG A 182 3.33 3.31 -19.66
N LYS A 183 2.10 3.37 -20.17
CA LYS A 183 1.80 3.60 -21.58
C LYS A 183 2.16 5.01 -22.06
N LEU A 184 2.25 5.97 -21.14
CA LEU A 184 2.61 7.36 -21.44
C LEU A 184 4.13 7.57 -21.54
N ILE A 185 4.91 6.55 -21.21
CA ILE A 185 6.38 6.56 -21.29
C ILE A 185 6.79 5.88 -22.57
N GLU A 186 7.48 6.61 -23.45
CA GLU A 186 7.83 6.16 -24.80
C GLU A 186 8.70 4.89 -24.83
N ASN A 187 9.61 4.74 -23.86
CA ASN A 187 10.51 3.59 -23.82
C ASN A 187 10.15 2.66 -22.66
N ALA A 188 9.80 1.40 -22.97
CA ALA A 188 9.41 0.39 -22.01
C ALA A 188 10.53 -0.02 -21.02
N ASP A 189 11.78 0.20 -21.31
CA ASP A 189 12.92 -0.15 -20.45
C ASP A 189 13.38 1.01 -19.57
N THR A 190 12.74 2.21 -19.67
CA THR A 190 13.10 3.34 -18.85
C THR A 190 12.81 3.08 -17.37
N PRO A 191 13.80 3.19 -16.47
CA PRO A 191 13.58 3.11 -15.04
C PRO A 191 12.64 4.22 -14.59
N VAL A 192 11.64 3.86 -13.77
CA VAL A 192 10.62 4.77 -13.28
C VAL A 192 10.57 4.75 -11.75
N GLY A 193 10.66 5.92 -11.14
CA GLY A 193 10.43 6.07 -9.71
C GLY A 193 8.92 6.08 -9.40
N ILE A 194 8.52 5.50 -8.26
CA ILE A 194 7.14 5.54 -7.80
C ILE A 194 7.08 6.27 -6.47
N VAL A 195 6.20 7.26 -6.37
CA VAL A 195 5.93 7.99 -5.14
C VAL A 195 4.59 7.54 -4.58
N SER A 196 4.64 6.92 -3.39
CA SER A 196 3.48 6.43 -2.65
C SER A 196 3.67 6.71 -1.16
N ASN A 197 2.65 6.51 -0.32
CA ASN A 197 2.80 6.56 1.13
C ASN A 197 3.31 5.21 1.65
N ASN A 198 4.13 5.28 2.66
CA ASN A 198 4.43 4.15 3.54
C ASN A 198 3.30 3.98 4.56
#